data_338d759d4b2f9d22446bcfd8d429d03e
#
_entry.id   338d759d4b2f9d22446bcfd8d429d03e
#
_cell.length_a   1.000
_cell.length_b   1.000
_cell.length_c   1.000
_cell.angle_alpha   90.00
_cell.angle_beta   90.00
_cell.angle_gamma   90.00
#
_symmetry.space_group_name_H-M   'P 1'
#
loop_
_entity.id
_entity.type
_entity.pdbx_description
1 polymer ?
#
loop_
_entity_poly.entity_id
_entity_poly.type
_entity_poly.pdbx_seq_one_letter_code
_entity_poly.pdbx_strand_id
1 'polypeptide(L)'
;MKRVVSVSLGSSTRDKTSRVNILGQEFEISRVGTNGDMNRFAEMVRELDGNVDAIGLGGIDRYLWTDRKRYTIRDADKLAQNAKITPVVDGSGVKNTLERRAIEYLQKEGIIDFSQKNVLVVCAVDRFGMAQAIAGLTRNVVFGDLMFALHIPIPMRSYSLVRV
;
A
#
# COMPACT_ATOMS: atom_id res chain seq x y z
N MET A 1 -8.26 -20.74 -13.95
CA MET A 1 -7.81 -19.33 -13.96
C MET A 1 -8.44 -18.64 -12.76
N LYS A 2 -7.65 -17.93 -11.96
CA LYS A 2 -8.13 -17.13 -10.84
C LYS A 2 -8.46 -15.72 -11.31
N ARG A 3 -9.57 -15.16 -10.81
CA ARG A 3 -10.03 -13.82 -11.18
C ARG A 3 -9.91 -12.85 -10.00
N VAL A 4 -9.13 -11.80 -10.18
CA VAL A 4 -8.91 -10.77 -9.16
C VAL A 4 -9.34 -9.42 -9.73
N VAL A 5 -10.19 -8.69 -9.00
CA VAL A 5 -10.64 -7.35 -9.41
C VAL A 5 -10.26 -6.32 -8.36
N SER A 6 -9.47 -5.33 -8.76
CA SER A 6 -9.17 -4.16 -7.94
C SER A 6 -10.18 -3.06 -8.22
N VAL A 7 -11.06 -2.79 -7.27
CA VAL A 7 -11.94 -1.61 -7.28
C VAL A 7 -11.14 -0.44 -6.72
N SER A 8 -11.07 0.68 -7.46
CA SER A 8 -10.22 1.81 -7.11
C SER A 8 -11.00 3.12 -7.05
N LEU A 9 -10.75 3.94 -6.03
CA LEU A 9 -11.26 5.33 -5.99
C LEU A 9 -10.67 6.22 -7.07
N GLY A 10 -9.56 5.81 -7.70
CA GLY A 10 -8.92 6.57 -8.76
C GLY A 10 -9.71 6.58 -10.07
N SER A 11 -9.14 7.30 -11.06
CA SER A 11 -9.76 7.50 -12.40
C SER A 11 -9.98 6.18 -13.14
N SER A 12 -11.16 6.04 -13.77
CA SER A 12 -11.50 4.95 -14.68
C SER A 12 -10.68 4.97 -15.99
N THR A 13 -10.05 6.09 -16.33
CA THR A 13 -9.16 6.15 -17.51
C THR A 13 -7.93 5.26 -17.39
N ARG A 14 -7.64 4.76 -16.18
CA ARG A 14 -6.55 3.82 -15.91
C ARG A 14 -7.02 2.37 -15.80
N ASP A 15 -8.25 2.08 -16.16
CA ASP A 15 -8.79 0.73 -16.12
C ASP A 15 -8.09 -0.17 -17.13
N LYS A 16 -7.77 -1.36 -16.69
CA LYS A 16 -7.12 -2.37 -17.54
C LYS A 16 -7.31 -3.76 -16.96
N THR A 17 -7.18 -4.75 -17.84
CA THR A 17 -7.13 -6.17 -17.49
C THR A 17 -5.83 -6.76 -18.01
N SER A 18 -5.21 -7.62 -17.21
CA SER A 18 -3.99 -8.35 -17.57
C SER A 18 -4.12 -9.81 -17.16
N ARG A 19 -3.53 -10.70 -17.98
CA ARG A 19 -3.41 -12.12 -17.63
C ARG A 19 -1.95 -12.43 -17.35
N VAL A 20 -1.71 -13.11 -16.24
CA VAL A 20 -0.37 -13.46 -15.77
C VAL A 20 -0.37 -14.88 -15.22
N ASN A 21 0.77 -15.56 -15.36
CA ASN A 21 1.01 -16.84 -14.67
C ASN A 21 1.93 -16.58 -13.49
N ILE A 22 1.48 -16.93 -12.29
CA ILE A 22 2.25 -16.76 -11.05
C ILE A 22 2.33 -18.12 -10.38
N LEU A 23 3.54 -18.65 -10.24
CA LEU A 23 3.79 -19.96 -9.62
C LEU A 23 2.96 -21.10 -10.22
N GLY A 24 2.79 -21.11 -11.55
CA GLY A 24 2.02 -22.12 -12.27
C GLY A 24 0.50 -21.93 -12.24
N GLN A 25 -0.01 -20.90 -11.56
CA GLN A 25 -1.42 -20.55 -11.53
C GLN A 25 -1.71 -19.35 -12.44
N GLU A 26 -2.68 -19.51 -13.33
CA GLU A 26 -3.17 -18.39 -14.16
C GLU A 26 -4.08 -17.45 -13.37
N PHE A 27 -3.83 -16.16 -13.53
CA PHE A 27 -4.63 -15.07 -12.98
C PHE A 27 -5.10 -14.13 -14.08
N GLU A 28 -6.35 -13.72 -13.99
CA GLU A 28 -6.87 -12.54 -14.66
C GLU A 28 -7.04 -11.44 -13.62
N ILE A 29 -6.27 -10.36 -13.77
CA ILE A 29 -6.23 -9.24 -12.83
C ILE A 29 -6.78 -8.01 -13.55
N SER A 30 -7.90 -7.48 -13.04
CA SER A 30 -8.56 -6.29 -13.57
C SER A 30 -8.53 -5.16 -12.55
N ARG A 31 -8.43 -3.93 -13.05
CA ARG A 31 -8.63 -2.71 -12.27
C ARG A 31 -9.83 -1.95 -12.83
N VAL A 32 -10.69 -1.48 -11.93
CA VAL A 32 -11.85 -0.63 -12.25
C VAL A 32 -11.87 0.58 -11.34
N GLY A 33 -11.85 1.78 -11.93
CA GLY A 33 -11.88 3.06 -11.23
C GLY A 33 -13.29 3.59 -11.05
N THR A 34 -13.55 4.22 -9.89
CA THR A 34 -14.85 4.83 -9.58
C THR A 34 -14.83 6.35 -9.61
N ASN A 35 -13.73 6.97 -10.05
CA ASN A 35 -13.59 8.43 -10.19
C ASN A 35 -13.89 9.20 -8.88
N GLY A 36 -13.55 8.64 -7.72
CA GLY A 36 -13.82 9.21 -6.40
C GLY A 36 -15.21 8.89 -5.83
N ASP A 37 -16.06 8.19 -6.58
CA ASP A 37 -17.39 7.83 -6.11
C ASP A 37 -17.36 6.64 -5.13
N MET A 38 -17.56 6.94 -3.84
CA MET A 38 -17.58 5.97 -2.75
C MET A 38 -18.79 5.05 -2.79
N ASN A 39 -19.95 5.55 -3.25
CA ASN A 39 -21.17 4.74 -3.35
C ASN A 39 -21.01 3.69 -4.45
N ARG A 40 -20.54 4.12 -5.62
CA ARG A 40 -20.24 3.20 -6.72
C ARG A 40 -19.18 2.18 -6.35
N PHE A 41 -18.18 2.58 -5.56
CA PHE A 41 -17.16 1.66 -5.03
C PHE A 41 -17.82 0.57 -4.17
N ALA A 42 -18.66 0.96 -3.21
CA ALA A 42 -19.36 0.01 -2.33
C ALA A 42 -20.29 -0.93 -3.10
N GLU A 43 -20.99 -0.43 -4.11
CA GLU A 43 -21.83 -1.23 -5.00
C GLU A 43 -21.00 -2.28 -5.76
N MET A 44 -19.90 -1.87 -6.38
CA MET A 44 -19.03 -2.78 -7.11
C MET A 44 -18.43 -3.87 -6.21
N VAL A 45 -18.04 -3.52 -4.97
CA VAL A 45 -17.55 -4.53 -4.02
C VAL A 45 -18.66 -5.56 -3.74
N ARG A 46 -19.93 -5.14 -3.57
CA ARG A 46 -21.07 -6.06 -3.40
C ARG A 46 -21.34 -6.92 -4.64
N GLU A 47 -21.30 -6.31 -5.84
CA GLU A 47 -21.51 -7.02 -7.11
C GLU A 47 -20.44 -8.11 -7.36
N LEU A 48 -19.21 -7.88 -6.92
CA LEU A 48 -18.09 -8.80 -7.07
C LEU A 48 -18.06 -9.90 -6.00
N ASP A 49 -18.74 -9.70 -4.88
CA ASP A 49 -18.74 -10.65 -3.77
C ASP A 49 -19.32 -12.00 -4.18
N GLY A 50 -18.57 -13.08 -3.99
CA GLY A 50 -18.90 -14.42 -4.44
C GLY A 50 -18.67 -14.68 -5.94
N ASN A 51 -18.33 -13.65 -6.74
CA ASN A 51 -18.16 -13.75 -8.19
C ASN A 51 -16.69 -13.70 -8.67
N VAL A 52 -15.77 -13.44 -7.75
CA VAL A 52 -14.33 -13.37 -8.01
C VAL A 52 -13.55 -14.04 -6.88
N ASP A 53 -12.28 -14.39 -7.14
CA ASP A 53 -11.44 -15.07 -6.15
C ASP A 53 -10.86 -14.11 -5.11
N ALA A 54 -10.67 -12.83 -5.46
CA ALA A 54 -10.26 -11.78 -4.52
C ALA A 54 -10.65 -10.39 -5.04
N ILE A 55 -10.91 -9.46 -4.12
CA ILE A 55 -11.18 -8.05 -4.39
C ILE A 55 -10.04 -7.22 -3.82
N GLY A 56 -9.40 -6.39 -4.67
CA GLY A 56 -8.42 -5.40 -4.23
C GLY A 56 -9.08 -4.05 -3.95
N LEU A 57 -8.72 -3.38 -2.85
CA LEU A 57 -9.07 -1.99 -2.62
C LEU A 57 -7.96 -1.10 -3.20
N GLY A 58 -8.29 -0.24 -4.14
CA GLY A 58 -7.38 0.67 -4.79
C GLY A 58 -7.64 2.13 -4.46
N GLY A 59 -6.58 2.92 -4.29
CA GLY A 59 -6.69 4.34 -3.96
C GLY A 59 -7.15 4.62 -2.54
N ILE A 60 -7.22 3.62 -1.69
CA ILE A 60 -7.50 3.71 -0.27
C ILE A 60 -6.80 2.57 0.47
N ASP A 61 -6.21 2.85 1.61
CA ASP A 61 -5.61 1.86 2.48
C ASP A 61 -6.57 1.48 3.61
N ARG A 62 -6.75 0.20 3.84
CA ARG A 62 -7.54 -0.31 4.96
C ARG A 62 -6.76 -0.27 6.26
N TYR A 63 -5.43 -0.44 6.16
CA TYR A 63 -4.55 -0.55 7.31
C TYR A 63 -3.34 0.36 7.18
N LEU A 64 -2.99 1.03 8.28
CA LEU A 64 -1.69 1.64 8.51
C LEU A 64 -0.93 0.82 9.54
N TRP A 65 0.36 0.69 9.36
CA TRP A 65 1.23 -0.07 10.25
C TRP A 65 2.27 0.85 10.87
N THR A 66 2.41 0.77 12.19
CA THR A 66 3.52 1.39 12.92
C THR A 66 4.17 0.32 13.79
N ASP A 67 5.44 0.02 13.56
CA ASP A 67 6.22 -0.95 14.32
C ASP A 67 5.47 -2.28 14.59
N ARG A 68 4.72 -2.35 15.68
CA ARG A 68 3.99 -3.55 16.13
C ARG A 68 2.48 -3.39 16.10
N LYS A 69 1.97 -2.23 15.72
CA LYS A 69 0.54 -1.93 15.79
C LYS A 69 -0.04 -1.67 14.41
N ARG A 70 -1.17 -2.29 14.15
CA ARG A 70 -1.99 -2.05 12.98
C ARG A 70 -3.17 -1.16 13.34
N TYR A 71 -3.33 -0.09 12.58
CA TYR A 71 -4.48 0.81 12.69
C TYR A 71 -5.40 0.58 11.51
N THR A 72 -6.70 0.48 11.79
CA THR A 72 -7.72 0.31 10.76
C THR A 72 -8.31 1.67 10.39
N ILE A 73 -8.31 1.99 9.10
CA ILE A 73 -8.96 3.18 8.56
C ILE A 73 -10.44 2.88 8.40
N ARG A 74 -11.29 3.55 9.19
CA ARG A 74 -12.71 3.22 9.32
C ARG A 74 -13.48 3.25 8.00
N ASP A 75 -13.23 4.23 7.14
CA ASP A 75 -13.97 4.36 5.89
C ASP A 75 -13.58 3.27 4.88
N ALA A 76 -12.30 2.93 4.79
CA ALA A 76 -11.84 1.80 3.99
C ALA A 76 -12.37 0.46 4.52
N ASP A 77 -12.45 0.30 5.84
CA ASP A 77 -13.01 -0.90 6.45
C ASP A 77 -14.51 -1.05 6.15
N LYS A 78 -15.28 0.03 6.21
CA LYS A 78 -16.70 0.03 5.80
C LYS A 78 -16.87 -0.39 4.34
N LEU A 79 -15.99 0.08 3.43
CA LEU A 79 -16.02 -0.33 2.03
C LEU A 79 -15.70 -1.82 1.89
N ALA A 80 -14.68 -2.31 2.58
CA ALA A 80 -14.30 -3.72 2.57
C ALA A 80 -15.41 -4.64 3.09
N GLN A 81 -16.18 -4.20 4.09
CA GLN A 81 -17.28 -4.95 4.70
C GLN A 81 -18.49 -5.16 3.77
N ASN A 82 -18.53 -4.53 2.58
CA ASN A 82 -19.53 -4.81 1.57
C ASN A 82 -19.36 -6.20 0.92
N ALA A 83 -18.18 -6.80 0.97
CA ALA A 83 -17.97 -8.21 0.64
C ALA A 83 -18.05 -9.08 1.90
N LYS A 84 -18.73 -10.22 1.80
CA LYS A 84 -18.95 -11.18 2.89
C LYS A 84 -18.32 -12.54 2.62
N ILE A 85 -18.13 -12.90 1.37
CA ILE A 85 -17.67 -14.20 0.90
C ILE A 85 -16.26 -14.07 0.33
N THR A 86 -16.04 -13.09 -0.55
CA THR A 86 -14.78 -12.91 -1.26
C THR A 86 -13.76 -12.19 -0.39
N PRO A 87 -12.52 -12.68 -0.28
CA PRO A 87 -11.46 -12.00 0.45
C PRO A 87 -11.15 -10.63 -0.14
N VAL A 88 -11.01 -9.63 0.74
CA VAL A 88 -10.71 -8.24 0.38
C VAL A 88 -9.32 -7.87 0.89
N VAL A 89 -8.47 -7.38 -0.01
CA VAL A 89 -7.09 -6.96 0.26
C VAL A 89 -6.83 -5.53 -0.19
N ASP A 90 -5.97 -4.80 0.51
CA ASP A 90 -5.64 -3.39 0.23
C ASP A 90 -4.17 -3.17 -0.18
N GLY A 91 -3.39 -4.24 -0.26
CA GLY A 91 -1.96 -4.17 -0.59
C GLY A 91 -1.06 -3.73 0.57
N SER A 92 -1.57 -3.43 1.76
CA SER A 92 -0.76 -3.00 2.91
C SER A 92 0.31 -4.03 3.31
N GLY A 93 0.03 -5.33 3.09
CA GLY A 93 1.01 -6.39 3.31
C GLY A 93 2.27 -6.26 2.44
N VAL A 94 2.15 -5.79 1.21
CA VAL A 94 3.29 -5.54 0.30
C VAL A 94 4.19 -4.43 0.83
N LYS A 95 3.59 -3.34 1.33
CA LYS A 95 4.32 -2.20 1.91
C LYS A 95 5.20 -2.62 3.09
N ASN A 96 4.71 -3.53 3.92
CA ASN A 96 5.43 -3.96 5.11
C ASN A 96 6.40 -5.13 4.86
N THR A 97 6.29 -5.84 3.77
CA THR A 97 7.12 -7.02 3.45
C THR A 97 8.03 -6.79 2.26
N LEU A 98 7.48 -6.70 1.05
CA LEU A 98 8.26 -6.62 -0.18
C LEU A 98 9.07 -5.34 -0.26
N GLU A 99 8.51 -4.19 0.11
CA GLU A 99 9.21 -2.91 0.06
C GLU A 99 10.41 -2.89 1.02
N ARG A 100 10.27 -3.43 2.22
CA ARG A 100 11.38 -3.63 3.15
C ARG A 100 12.48 -4.48 2.54
N ARG A 101 12.12 -5.65 2.02
CA ARG A 101 13.07 -6.58 1.40
C ARG A 101 13.75 -6.00 0.18
N ALA A 102 13.06 -5.16 -0.59
CA ALA A 102 13.66 -4.47 -1.74
C ALA A 102 14.78 -3.53 -1.31
N ILE A 103 14.60 -2.75 -0.24
CA ILE A 103 15.65 -1.88 0.30
C ILE A 103 16.85 -2.70 0.81
N GLU A 104 16.57 -3.75 1.58
CA GLU A 104 17.61 -4.65 2.08
C GLU A 104 18.39 -5.33 0.95
N TYR A 105 17.69 -5.75 -0.10
CA TYR A 105 18.30 -6.35 -1.29
C TYR A 105 19.20 -5.35 -2.05
N LEU A 106 18.72 -4.13 -2.30
CA LEU A 106 19.48 -3.10 -2.99
C LEU A 106 20.79 -2.77 -2.27
N GLN A 107 20.77 -2.71 -0.94
CA GLN A 107 21.96 -2.52 -0.12
C GLN A 107 22.90 -3.73 -0.18
N LYS A 108 22.36 -4.94 -0.01
CA LYS A 108 23.12 -6.19 0.03
C LYS A 108 23.85 -6.47 -1.28
N GLU A 109 23.17 -6.25 -2.40
CA GLU A 109 23.75 -6.47 -3.75
C GLU A 109 24.65 -5.30 -4.21
N GLY A 110 24.84 -4.27 -3.38
CA GLY A 110 25.67 -3.11 -3.72
C GLY A 110 25.09 -2.23 -4.84
N ILE A 111 23.81 -2.40 -5.18
CA ILE A 111 23.13 -1.59 -6.21
C ILE A 111 22.97 -0.15 -5.73
N ILE A 112 22.63 0.02 -4.45
CA ILE A 112 22.58 1.32 -3.77
C ILE A 112 23.26 1.17 -2.42
N ASP A 113 24.31 1.96 -2.17
CA ASP A 113 24.88 2.11 -0.83
C ASP A 113 24.14 3.25 -0.10
N PHE A 114 23.14 2.88 0.68
CA PHE A 114 22.34 3.85 1.45
C PHE A 114 23.14 4.57 2.52
N SER A 115 24.23 3.99 3.03
CA SER A 115 25.08 4.63 4.06
C SER A 115 25.69 5.94 3.59
N GLN A 116 25.90 6.07 2.28
CA GLN A 116 26.49 7.24 1.62
C GLN A 116 25.43 8.19 1.02
N LYS A 117 24.14 7.96 1.25
CA LYS A 117 23.05 8.75 0.64
C LYS A 117 22.31 9.62 1.65
N ASN A 118 21.89 10.78 1.18
CA ASN A 118 20.85 11.56 1.84
C ASN A 118 19.50 11.07 1.33
N VAL A 119 18.67 10.56 2.22
CA VAL A 119 17.40 9.91 1.85
C VAL A 119 16.21 10.72 2.37
N LEU A 120 15.25 11.00 1.51
CA LEU A 120 13.95 11.52 1.89
C LEU A 120 12.90 10.41 1.78
N VAL A 121 12.24 10.09 2.89
CA VAL A 121 11.04 9.26 2.92
C VAL A 121 9.84 10.19 3.06
N VAL A 122 9.08 10.38 1.99
CA VAL A 122 8.01 11.39 1.91
C VAL A 122 6.90 11.12 2.95
N CYS A 123 6.49 9.84 3.10
CA CYS A 123 5.50 9.42 4.08
C CYS A 123 5.90 8.06 4.67
N ALA A 124 6.50 8.08 5.84
CA ALA A 124 7.00 6.88 6.49
C ALA A 124 5.88 6.07 7.15
N VAL A 125 4.81 6.72 7.62
CA VAL A 125 3.64 6.04 8.19
C VAL A 125 2.95 5.16 7.14
N ASP A 126 2.88 5.63 5.90
CA ASP A 126 2.34 4.84 4.78
C ASP A 126 3.29 3.72 4.31
N ARG A 127 4.61 3.91 4.46
CA ARG A 127 5.68 3.02 4.00
C ARG A 127 6.58 2.55 5.15
N PHE A 128 5.96 2.18 6.25
CA PHE A 128 6.66 1.93 7.51
C PHE A 128 7.78 0.87 7.41
N GLY A 129 7.54 -0.23 6.70
CA GLY A 129 8.54 -1.27 6.49
C GLY A 129 9.78 -0.77 5.74
N MET A 130 9.59 0.01 4.68
CA MET A 130 10.66 0.66 3.93
C MET A 130 11.39 1.70 4.78
N ALA A 131 10.64 2.56 5.48
CA ALA A 131 11.21 3.60 6.34
C ALA A 131 12.09 3.01 7.45
N GLN A 132 11.67 1.90 8.05
CA GLN A 132 12.42 1.17 9.06
C GLN A 132 13.73 0.59 8.48
N ALA A 133 13.67 -0.04 7.30
CA ALA A 133 14.85 -0.58 6.63
C ALA A 133 15.87 0.53 6.35
N ILE A 134 15.44 1.65 5.76
CA ILE A 134 16.30 2.79 5.46
C ILE A 134 16.91 3.39 6.73
N ALA A 135 16.14 3.56 7.80
CA ALA A 135 16.63 4.08 9.08
C ALA A 135 17.72 3.19 9.72
N GLY A 136 17.71 1.89 9.42
CA GLY A 136 18.75 0.96 9.84
C GLY A 136 20.06 1.05 9.03
N LEU A 137 20.00 1.61 7.81
CA LEU A 137 21.12 1.67 6.87
C LEU A 137 21.81 3.03 6.85
N THR A 138 21.11 4.13 7.11
CA THR A 138 21.68 5.47 7.11
C THR A 138 21.12 6.35 8.24
N ARG A 139 21.97 7.25 8.75
CA ARG A 139 21.54 8.34 9.64
C ARG A 139 21.12 9.60 8.88
N ASN A 140 21.45 9.67 7.59
CA ASN A 140 21.14 10.81 6.72
C ASN A 140 19.75 10.64 6.10
N VAL A 141 18.73 10.42 6.93
CA VAL A 141 17.34 10.27 6.50
C VAL A 141 16.46 11.37 7.08
N VAL A 142 15.56 11.86 6.24
CA VAL A 142 14.48 12.77 6.62
C VAL A 142 13.15 12.09 6.34
N PHE A 143 12.26 12.09 7.33
CA PHE A 143 10.89 11.63 7.21
C PHE A 143 9.98 12.86 7.05
N GLY A 144 9.23 12.88 5.97
CA GLY A 144 8.45 14.04 5.53
C GLY A 144 7.00 14.04 5.98
N ASP A 145 6.58 13.13 6.85
CA ASP A 145 5.18 12.93 7.23
C ASP A 145 4.52 14.23 7.71
N LEU A 146 5.16 14.98 8.62
CA LEU A 146 4.64 16.28 9.06
C LEU A 146 4.55 17.29 7.92
N MET A 147 5.55 17.30 7.03
CA MET A 147 5.65 18.27 5.94
C MET A 147 4.62 18.00 4.84
N PHE A 148 4.53 16.75 4.38
CA PHE A 148 3.76 16.41 3.20
C PHE A 148 2.32 15.94 3.53
N ALA A 149 2.10 15.30 4.67
CA ALA A 149 0.76 14.86 5.07
C ALA A 149 0.00 15.90 5.91
N LEU A 150 0.70 16.69 6.76
CA LEU A 150 0.07 17.63 7.68
C LEU A 150 0.38 19.10 7.36
N HIS A 151 1.17 19.38 6.31
CA HIS A 151 1.61 20.73 5.92
C HIS A 151 2.34 21.51 7.03
N ILE A 152 2.97 20.80 7.97
CA ILE A 152 3.78 21.37 9.04
C ILE A 152 5.25 21.37 8.56
N PRO A 153 5.92 22.53 8.41
CA PRO A 153 7.26 22.61 7.80
C PRO A 153 8.38 22.16 8.76
N ILE A 154 8.21 21.00 9.38
CA ILE A 154 9.17 20.43 10.33
C ILE A 154 9.63 19.08 9.81
N PRO A 155 10.91 18.93 9.38
CA PRO A 155 11.48 17.65 8.97
C PRO A 155 11.76 16.78 10.20
N MET A 156 11.28 15.55 10.19
CA MET A 156 11.63 14.57 11.22
C MET A 156 12.93 13.84 10.83
N ARG A 157 13.93 13.90 11.71
CA ARG A 157 15.26 13.30 11.48
C ARG A 157 15.50 12.03 12.30
N SER A 158 14.52 11.60 13.07
CA SER A 158 14.59 10.38 13.87
C SER A 158 13.42 9.47 13.56
N TYR A 159 13.71 8.22 13.27
CA TYR A 159 12.70 7.19 13.08
C TYR A 159 11.81 6.99 14.32
N SER A 160 12.33 7.25 15.52
CA SER A 160 11.55 7.16 16.75
C SER A 160 10.36 8.13 16.77
N LEU A 161 10.45 9.27 16.07
CA LEU A 161 9.35 10.23 15.96
C LEU A 161 8.21 9.74 15.02
N VAL A 162 8.51 8.82 14.12
CA VAL A 162 7.53 8.21 13.20
C VAL A 162 6.73 7.09 13.88
N ARG A 163 7.24 6.54 14.98
CA ARG A 163 6.69 5.37 15.69
C ARG A 163 5.55 5.69 16.66
N VAL A 164 5.18 6.96 16.80
CA VAL A 164 4.20 7.42 17.80
C VAL A 164 2.78 6.99 17.48
#